data_1dd4068f108f89d8913987a550fce561
#
_entry.id   1dd4068f108f89d8913987a550fce561
#
_cell.length_a   1.000
_cell.length_b   1.000
_cell.length_c   1.000
_cell.angle_alpha   90.00
_cell.angle_beta   90.00
_cell.angle_gamma   90.00
#
_symmetry.space_group_name_H-M   'P 1'
#
loop_
_entity.id
_entity.type
_entity.pdbx_description
1 polymer ?
#
loop_
_entity_poly.entity_id
_entity_poly.type
_entity_poly.pdbx_seq_one_letter_code
_entity_poly.pdbx_strand_id
1 'polypeptide(L)'
;MKRLFYFLIIPFSYLSSNAQIVADASTKDTLTAVQDNFDYLQDSPDDLPWHARRFKVTAGAFFPVNNTQIEVGTNNGNRATEIDLEDDLGFSKSSSSFMGTFDWRISRRSRLGFEFFSLNRSSSKTLQKDINFGDHTYNVNSRVSANFDVQIARIAYGYAFLSKPKYEAGLLIGAHVLFADLGLRLDANQASLEYHDSFNFTAPLPDIGIWGEFVLGKRFGLYVNANYLAVKIDNIDGRIVSYNLSLLYNVYQNLSITAGYTGLNFKVDTTREHLNGFLKWGYNGPTIAATYSFGNHVKLYKH
;
A
#
# COMPACT_ATOMS: atom_id res chain seq x y z
N MET A 1 13.83 24.98 -8.78
CA MET A 1 12.77 25.60 -7.96
C MET A 1 12.31 24.59 -6.92
N LYS A 2 12.63 24.84 -5.65
CA LYS A 2 12.29 23.96 -4.52
C LYS A 2 10.80 24.11 -4.22
N ARG A 3 9.98 23.08 -4.48
CA ARG A 3 8.61 23.01 -3.99
C ARG A 3 8.61 22.31 -2.65
N LEU A 4 8.40 23.08 -1.59
CA LEU A 4 8.19 22.62 -0.24
C LEU A 4 6.78 21.98 -0.16
N PHE A 5 6.70 20.69 0.15
CA PHE A 5 5.45 20.07 0.54
C PHE A 5 5.20 20.37 2.02
N TYR A 6 4.23 21.23 2.29
CA TYR A 6 3.72 21.42 3.64
C TYR A 6 2.83 20.25 4.03
N PHE A 7 3.27 19.46 4.98
CA PHE A 7 2.39 18.56 5.72
C PHE A 7 1.52 19.40 6.65
N LEU A 8 0.22 19.39 6.42
CA LEU A 8 -0.74 20.01 7.30
C LEU A 8 -0.88 19.14 8.56
N ILE A 9 -0.11 19.48 9.60
CA ILE A 9 -0.33 18.94 10.94
C ILE A 9 -1.46 19.78 11.55
N ILE A 10 -2.65 19.19 11.65
CA ILE A 10 -3.76 19.78 12.39
C ILE A 10 -3.50 19.52 13.87
N PRO A 11 -3.23 20.54 14.70
CA PRO A 11 -3.14 20.34 16.13
C PRO A 11 -4.56 20.06 16.69
N PHE A 12 -4.71 18.91 17.29
CA PHE A 12 -5.89 18.62 18.13
C PHE A 12 -5.80 19.52 19.36
N SER A 13 -6.37 20.72 19.29
CA SER A 13 -6.57 21.56 20.46
C SER A 13 -7.70 20.98 21.30
N TYR A 14 -7.37 20.59 22.52
CA TYR A 14 -8.32 20.26 23.57
C TYR A 14 -9.20 21.47 23.87
N LEU A 15 -10.44 21.44 23.42
CA LEU A 15 -11.50 22.32 23.95
C LEU A 15 -12.09 21.64 25.18
N SER A 16 -11.55 21.97 26.34
CA SER A 16 -12.23 21.73 27.61
C SER A 16 -13.30 22.82 27.79
N SER A 17 -14.50 22.56 27.32
CA SER A 17 -15.67 23.36 27.69
C SER A 17 -16.31 22.76 28.95
N ASN A 18 -16.15 23.46 30.07
CA ASN A 18 -16.96 23.24 31.26
C ASN A 18 -18.38 23.72 30.94
N ALA A 19 -19.24 22.83 30.48
CA ALA A 19 -20.67 23.05 30.42
C ALA A 19 -21.29 22.48 31.71
N GLN A 20 -21.69 23.33 32.60
CA GLN A 20 -22.62 22.97 33.70
C GLN A 20 -23.95 22.60 33.06
N ILE A 21 -24.26 21.31 33.04
CA ILE A 21 -25.54 20.78 32.57
C ILE A 21 -26.51 20.93 33.74
N VAL A 22 -27.48 21.84 33.60
CA VAL A 22 -28.69 21.86 34.41
C VAL A 22 -29.51 20.62 34.02
N ALA A 23 -29.63 19.67 34.94
CA ALA A 23 -30.33 18.41 34.68
C ALA A 23 -31.84 18.68 34.75
N ASP A 24 -32.52 18.72 33.61
CA ASP A 24 -33.94 18.63 33.47
C ASP A 24 -34.38 17.17 33.32
N ALA A 25 -35.52 16.77 33.85
CA ALA A 25 -36.03 15.39 33.90
C ALA A 25 -36.16 14.72 32.49
N SER A 26 -36.24 15.52 31.42
CA SER A 26 -36.29 15.06 30.04
C SER A 26 -34.99 14.44 29.55
N THR A 27 -33.86 14.73 30.22
CA THR A 27 -32.53 14.24 29.80
C THR A 27 -32.28 12.79 30.25
N LYS A 28 -33.00 12.31 31.24
CA LYS A 28 -32.87 10.94 31.72
C LYS A 28 -33.33 9.91 30.69
N ASP A 29 -34.45 10.18 30.02
CA ASP A 29 -34.99 9.25 29.00
C ASP A 29 -34.09 9.20 27.76
N THR A 30 -33.48 10.32 27.40
CA THR A 30 -32.54 10.37 26.24
C THR A 30 -31.21 9.69 26.58
N LEU A 31 -30.73 9.86 27.81
CA LEU A 31 -29.48 9.17 28.25
C LEU A 31 -29.70 7.66 28.39
N THR A 32 -30.89 7.24 28.88
CA THR A 32 -31.25 5.82 28.97
C THR A 32 -31.39 5.22 27.56
N ALA A 33 -32.04 5.91 26.62
CA ALA A 33 -32.14 5.46 25.22
C ALA A 33 -30.79 5.44 24.49
N VAL A 34 -29.87 6.33 24.87
CA VAL A 34 -28.48 6.28 24.37
C VAL A 34 -27.71 5.15 25.04
N GLN A 35 -27.87 4.92 26.32
CA GLN A 35 -27.27 3.83 27.09
C GLN A 35 -27.76 2.47 26.58
N ASP A 36 -29.11 2.32 26.38
CA ASP A 36 -29.68 1.09 25.81
C ASP A 36 -29.19 0.78 24.38
N ASN A 37 -28.89 1.81 23.57
CA ASN A 37 -28.28 1.62 22.30
C ASN A 37 -26.77 1.22 22.40
N PHE A 38 -26.13 1.37 23.54
CA PHE A 38 -24.77 0.89 23.82
C PHE A 38 -24.75 -0.51 24.42
N ASP A 39 -25.78 -0.93 25.12
CA ASP A 39 -25.91 -2.25 25.77
C ASP A 39 -26.20 -3.38 24.79
N TYR A 40 -26.64 -3.09 23.54
CA TYR A 40 -26.78 -4.11 22.49
C TYR A 40 -25.46 -4.78 22.03
N LEU A 41 -24.34 -4.40 22.63
CA LEU A 41 -23.03 -4.99 22.36
C LEU A 41 -22.50 -5.83 23.53
N GLN A 42 -23.31 -6.05 24.58
CA GLN A 42 -22.98 -6.94 25.69
C GLN A 42 -23.54 -8.35 25.47
N ASP A 43 -22.62 -9.26 25.28
CA ASP A 43 -22.62 -10.65 25.74
C ASP A 43 -23.58 -11.68 25.11
N SER A 44 -23.76 -11.67 23.79
CA SER A 44 -24.06 -12.93 23.11
C SER A 44 -22.82 -13.41 22.35
N PRO A 45 -22.46 -14.73 22.32
CA PRO A 45 -21.43 -15.27 21.45
C PRO A 45 -21.67 -14.96 19.97
N ASP A 46 -22.92 -14.66 19.60
CA ASP A 46 -23.32 -14.29 18.22
C ASP A 46 -23.17 -12.80 17.93
N ASP A 47 -22.94 -11.94 18.94
CA ASP A 47 -22.79 -10.50 18.80
C ASP A 47 -21.33 -10.03 18.66
N LEU A 48 -20.38 -10.96 18.59
CA LEU A 48 -19.00 -10.61 18.31
C LEU A 48 -18.88 -9.96 16.93
N PRO A 49 -18.19 -8.83 16.82
CA PRO A 49 -18.12 -8.09 15.57
C PRO A 49 -17.63 -9.00 14.43
N TRP A 50 -18.27 -8.93 13.28
CA TRP A 50 -17.91 -9.69 12.07
C TRP A 50 -16.40 -9.58 11.72
N HIS A 51 -15.76 -8.45 12.06
CA HIS A 51 -14.33 -8.20 11.86
C HIS A 51 -13.43 -8.94 12.87
N ALA A 52 -13.96 -9.49 13.96
CA ALA A 52 -13.20 -10.19 14.99
C ALA A 52 -12.98 -11.69 14.69
N ARG A 53 -13.25 -12.12 13.47
CA ARG A 53 -12.95 -13.47 13.00
C ARG A 53 -11.45 -13.74 12.97
N ARG A 54 -11.07 -15.02 13.13
CA ARG A 54 -9.67 -15.45 13.19
C ARG A 54 -8.93 -15.25 11.87
N PHE A 55 -9.62 -15.47 10.76
CA PHE A 55 -9.05 -15.39 9.42
C PHE A 55 -9.88 -14.46 8.53
N LYS A 56 -9.19 -13.69 7.69
CA LYS A 56 -9.78 -12.88 6.63
C LYS A 56 -9.00 -13.12 5.34
N VAL A 57 -9.69 -13.35 4.24
CA VAL A 57 -9.14 -13.33 2.89
C VAL A 57 -9.79 -12.20 2.13
N THR A 58 -8.99 -11.35 1.54
CA THR A 58 -9.47 -10.26 0.69
C THR A 58 -8.92 -10.42 -0.71
N ALA A 59 -9.77 -10.24 -1.70
CA ALA A 59 -9.37 -10.22 -3.11
C ALA A 59 -10.11 -9.10 -3.83
N GLY A 60 -9.41 -8.40 -4.70
CA GLY A 60 -10.01 -7.26 -5.37
C GLY A 60 -9.18 -6.64 -6.48
N ALA A 61 -9.72 -5.57 -7.03
CA ALA A 61 -9.09 -4.74 -8.04
C ALA A 61 -8.54 -3.46 -7.43
N PHE A 62 -7.42 -3.04 -7.95
CA PHE A 62 -6.74 -1.80 -7.64
C PHE A 62 -6.51 -1.03 -8.93
N PHE A 63 -6.74 0.26 -8.92
CA PHE A 63 -6.62 1.16 -10.06
C PHE A 63 -5.55 2.23 -9.80
N PRO A 64 -4.26 1.85 -9.87
CA PRO A 64 -3.17 2.77 -9.56
C PRO A 64 -2.96 3.83 -10.63
N VAL A 65 -2.59 5.02 -10.17
CA VAL A 65 -1.89 6.03 -10.94
C VAL A 65 -0.41 5.94 -10.58
N ASN A 66 0.42 5.69 -11.56
CA ASN A 66 1.85 5.40 -11.41
C ASN A 66 2.72 6.61 -11.75
N ASN A 67 3.87 6.67 -11.11
CA ASN A 67 4.99 7.56 -11.45
C ASN A 67 6.27 6.77 -11.23
N THR A 68 7.04 6.56 -12.31
CA THR A 68 8.18 5.65 -12.31
C THR A 68 9.41 6.32 -12.91
N GLN A 69 10.47 6.44 -12.13
CA GLN A 69 11.78 6.96 -12.56
C GLN A 69 12.85 5.91 -12.32
N ILE A 70 13.68 5.66 -13.30
CA ILE A 70 14.76 4.69 -13.23
C ILE A 70 16.02 5.25 -13.86
N GLU A 71 17.16 4.83 -13.33
CA GLU A 71 18.48 5.03 -13.91
C GLU A 71 19.25 3.72 -13.80
N VAL A 72 19.73 3.22 -14.92
CA VAL A 72 20.50 1.96 -14.99
C VAL A 72 21.77 2.22 -15.78
N GLY A 73 22.88 2.21 -15.09
CA GLY A 73 24.22 2.34 -15.66
C GLY A 73 25.08 1.11 -15.38
N THR A 74 26.09 0.91 -16.18
CA THR A 74 27.15 -0.06 -15.96
C THR A 74 28.46 0.63 -15.59
N ASN A 75 29.41 -0.13 -15.02
CA ASN A 75 30.72 0.43 -14.63
C ASN A 75 31.64 0.77 -15.80
N ASN A 76 31.21 0.58 -17.04
CA ASN A 76 32.01 0.85 -18.23
C ASN A 76 32.13 2.32 -18.61
N GLY A 77 31.77 3.25 -17.69
CA GLY A 77 31.92 4.68 -17.87
C GLY A 77 30.83 5.34 -18.71
N ASN A 78 29.84 4.62 -19.18
CA ASN A 78 28.67 5.18 -19.83
C ASN A 78 27.80 5.85 -18.78
N ARG A 79 27.51 7.15 -19.00
CA ARG A 79 26.57 7.87 -18.14
C ARG A 79 25.19 7.29 -18.36
N ALA A 80 24.59 6.75 -17.30
CA ALA A 80 23.20 6.34 -17.29
C ALA A 80 22.30 7.54 -17.55
N THR A 81 21.17 7.29 -18.21
CA THR A 81 20.12 8.30 -18.39
C THR A 81 19.05 8.06 -17.35
N GLU A 82 18.66 9.11 -16.63
CA GLU A 82 17.41 9.06 -15.84
C GLU A 82 16.23 9.01 -16.82
N ILE A 83 15.42 7.97 -16.70
CA ILE A 83 14.28 7.68 -17.56
C ILE A 83 13.01 7.80 -16.73
N ASP A 84 12.09 8.67 -17.16
CA ASP A 84 10.71 8.66 -16.71
C ASP A 84 9.91 7.71 -17.62
N LEU A 85 9.39 6.61 -17.07
CA LEU A 85 8.74 5.60 -17.88
C LEU A 85 7.47 6.13 -18.55
N GLU A 86 6.75 6.99 -17.86
CA GLU A 86 5.51 7.57 -18.37
C GLU A 86 5.79 8.61 -19.46
N ASP A 87 6.72 9.53 -19.22
CA ASP A 87 6.98 10.65 -20.10
C ASP A 87 7.99 10.30 -21.21
N ASP A 88 9.04 9.52 -20.94
CA ASP A 88 10.08 9.17 -21.91
C ASP A 88 9.72 7.91 -22.73
N LEU A 89 9.17 6.87 -22.10
CA LEU A 89 8.86 5.60 -22.76
C LEU A 89 7.38 5.42 -23.10
N GLY A 90 6.50 6.34 -22.65
CA GLY A 90 5.08 6.35 -23.02
C GLY A 90 4.22 5.33 -22.29
N PHE A 91 4.63 4.88 -21.10
CA PHE A 91 3.78 4.06 -20.27
C PHE A 91 2.52 4.82 -19.84
N SER A 92 1.39 4.14 -19.77
CA SER A 92 0.18 4.73 -19.21
C SER A 92 0.37 5.03 -17.71
N LYS A 93 0.01 6.24 -17.30
CA LYS A 93 0.00 6.59 -15.86
C LYS A 93 -1.04 5.76 -15.11
N SER A 94 -2.20 5.49 -15.73
CA SER A 94 -3.27 4.69 -15.13
C SER A 94 -3.17 3.24 -15.56
N SER A 95 -3.41 2.34 -14.62
CA SER A 95 -3.43 0.90 -14.86
C SER A 95 -4.49 0.22 -13.99
N SER A 96 -4.69 -1.07 -14.20
CA SER A 96 -5.53 -1.90 -13.34
C SER A 96 -4.73 -3.11 -12.88
N SER A 97 -4.94 -3.54 -11.65
CA SER A 97 -4.19 -4.62 -11.06
C SER A 97 -5.06 -5.44 -10.12
N PHE A 98 -4.64 -6.68 -9.90
CA PHE A 98 -5.19 -7.54 -8.87
C PHE A 98 -4.43 -7.35 -7.56
N MET A 99 -5.18 -7.36 -6.45
CA MET A 99 -4.61 -7.39 -5.10
C MET A 99 -5.27 -8.46 -4.25
N GLY A 100 -4.49 -9.06 -3.38
CA GLY A 100 -4.97 -10.06 -2.43
C GLY A 100 -4.32 -9.89 -1.07
N THR A 101 -5.08 -10.16 0.00
CA THR A 101 -4.55 -10.21 1.37
C THR A 101 -5.07 -11.41 2.14
N PHE A 102 -4.28 -11.89 3.06
CA PHE A 102 -4.67 -12.89 4.05
C PHE A 102 -4.25 -12.40 5.43
N ASP A 103 -5.22 -12.28 6.34
CA ASP A 103 -4.99 -11.87 7.72
C ASP A 103 -5.31 -13.01 8.67
N TRP A 104 -4.38 -13.31 9.55
CA TRP A 104 -4.52 -14.26 10.62
C TRP A 104 -4.44 -13.58 11.98
N ARG A 105 -5.55 -13.52 12.68
CA ARG A 105 -5.61 -13.06 14.07
C ARG A 105 -5.19 -14.20 14.99
N ILE A 106 -3.94 -14.21 15.41
CA ILE A 106 -3.34 -15.24 16.26
C ILE A 106 -3.96 -15.18 17.67
N SER A 107 -4.09 -13.97 18.22
CA SER A 107 -4.65 -13.72 19.54
C SER A 107 -5.45 -12.42 19.56
N ARG A 108 -5.96 -12.04 20.72
CA ARG A 108 -6.64 -10.75 20.91
C ARG A 108 -5.82 -9.56 20.43
N ARG A 109 -4.49 -9.58 20.63
CA ARG A 109 -3.61 -8.45 20.32
C ARG A 109 -2.67 -8.71 19.14
N SER A 110 -2.49 -9.97 18.75
CA SER A 110 -1.48 -10.36 17.76
C SER A 110 -2.15 -10.78 16.47
N ARG A 111 -1.66 -10.25 15.35
CA ARG A 111 -2.10 -10.60 14.00
C ARG A 111 -0.91 -10.76 13.07
N LEU A 112 -1.07 -11.57 12.05
CA LEU A 112 -0.13 -11.74 10.95
C LEU A 112 -0.88 -11.49 9.65
N GLY A 113 -0.35 -10.62 8.82
CA GLY A 113 -0.88 -10.27 7.52
C GLY A 113 0.07 -10.67 6.40
N PHE A 114 -0.51 -11.13 5.31
CA PHE A 114 0.17 -11.38 4.04
C PHE A 114 -0.56 -10.57 2.97
N GLU A 115 0.19 -9.85 2.14
CA GLU A 115 -0.34 -9.06 1.05
C GLU A 115 0.40 -9.42 -0.24
N PHE A 116 -0.34 -9.46 -1.34
CA PHE A 116 0.21 -9.67 -2.67
C PHE A 116 -0.42 -8.70 -3.65
N PHE A 117 0.44 -8.15 -4.51
CA PHE A 117 0.08 -7.24 -5.57
C PHE A 117 0.93 -7.54 -6.80
N SER A 118 0.33 -7.50 -7.99
CA SER A 118 1.04 -7.71 -9.24
C SER A 118 0.60 -6.66 -10.26
N LEU A 119 1.55 -6.04 -10.93
CA LEU A 119 1.34 -5.02 -11.95
C LEU A 119 2.22 -5.30 -13.16
N ASN A 120 1.59 -5.40 -14.33
CA ASN A 120 2.28 -5.59 -15.60
C ASN A 120 1.94 -4.41 -16.51
N ARG A 121 2.96 -3.77 -17.04
CA ARG A 121 2.80 -2.58 -17.91
C ARG A 121 3.71 -2.73 -19.12
N SER A 122 3.23 -2.30 -20.26
CA SER A 122 4.02 -2.27 -21.50
C SER A 122 3.74 -0.98 -22.27
N SER A 123 4.72 -0.61 -23.10
CA SER A 123 4.60 0.56 -23.97
C SER A 123 5.40 0.34 -25.25
N SER A 124 5.11 1.14 -26.27
CA SER A 124 5.92 1.29 -27.47
C SER A 124 5.91 2.74 -27.90
N LYS A 125 7.07 3.36 -28.01
CA LYS A 125 7.23 4.78 -28.31
C LYS A 125 8.44 5.07 -29.19
N THR A 126 8.34 6.10 -30.02
CA THR A 126 9.50 6.68 -30.70
C THR A 126 10.17 7.67 -29.76
N LEU A 127 11.46 7.47 -29.50
CA LEU A 127 12.24 8.26 -28.56
C LEU A 127 12.40 9.71 -29.05
N GLN A 128 12.32 10.64 -28.10
CA GLN A 128 12.54 12.07 -28.34
C GLN A 128 13.92 12.55 -27.91
N LYS A 129 14.69 11.70 -27.24
CA LYS A 129 16.07 11.90 -26.80
C LYS A 129 16.82 10.58 -26.85
N ASP A 130 18.16 10.63 -26.83
CA ASP A 130 18.97 9.44 -26.63
C ASP A 130 18.80 8.91 -25.21
N ILE A 131 18.70 7.58 -25.07
CA ILE A 131 18.58 6.88 -23.80
C ILE A 131 19.72 5.90 -23.65
N ASN A 132 20.55 6.09 -22.64
CA ASN A 132 21.56 5.13 -22.22
C ASN A 132 20.96 4.22 -21.14
N PHE A 133 20.78 2.95 -21.47
CA PHE A 133 20.21 1.96 -20.57
C PHE A 133 21.02 0.65 -20.67
N GLY A 134 21.55 0.19 -19.55
CA GLY A 134 22.44 -0.93 -19.53
C GLY A 134 23.71 -0.66 -20.36
N ASP A 135 24.05 -1.57 -21.26
CA ASP A 135 25.24 -1.48 -22.10
C ASP A 135 25.02 -0.75 -23.43
N HIS A 136 23.77 -0.31 -23.71
CA HIS A 136 23.42 0.22 -25.02
C HIS A 136 22.90 1.67 -24.94
N THR A 137 23.08 2.36 -26.08
CA THR A 137 22.45 3.68 -26.33
C THR A 137 21.32 3.51 -27.34
N TYR A 138 20.12 3.85 -26.95
CA TYR A 138 18.93 3.92 -27.78
C TYR A 138 18.80 5.32 -28.33
N ASN A 139 19.04 5.49 -29.61
CA ASN A 139 19.13 6.81 -30.24
C ASN A 139 17.75 7.49 -30.39
N VAL A 140 17.76 8.80 -30.38
CA VAL A 140 16.59 9.63 -30.74
C VAL A 140 16.00 9.18 -32.09
N ASN A 141 14.67 9.29 -32.22
CA ASN A 141 13.89 8.81 -33.38
C ASN A 141 13.84 7.28 -33.57
N SER A 142 14.50 6.51 -32.72
CA SER A 142 14.33 5.05 -32.68
C SER A 142 12.98 4.70 -32.03
N ARG A 143 12.31 3.67 -32.56
CA ARG A 143 11.14 3.09 -31.92
C ARG A 143 11.59 2.02 -30.93
N VAL A 144 11.10 2.13 -29.70
CA VAL A 144 11.39 1.16 -28.65
C VAL A 144 10.11 0.58 -28.08
N SER A 145 10.17 -0.69 -27.71
CA SER A 145 9.16 -1.38 -26.89
C SER A 145 9.74 -1.62 -25.51
N ALA A 146 8.93 -1.36 -24.49
CA ALA A 146 9.33 -1.51 -23.10
C ALA A 146 8.26 -2.28 -22.31
N ASN A 147 8.71 -3.08 -21.34
CA ASN A 147 7.87 -3.72 -20.34
C ASN A 147 8.35 -3.38 -18.93
N PHE A 148 7.42 -3.25 -18.00
CA PHE A 148 7.70 -3.06 -16.58
C PHE A 148 6.74 -3.92 -15.76
N ASP A 149 7.29 -5.02 -15.25
CA ASP A 149 6.57 -6.03 -14.50
C ASP A 149 7.01 -5.98 -13.03
N VAL A 150 6.05 -5.82 -12.13
CA VAL A 150 6.31 -5.71 -10.70
C VAL A 150 5.39 -6.63 -9.92
N GLN A 151 5.98 -7.36 -8.98
CA GLN A 151 5.27 -8.12 -7.96
C GLN A 151 5.73 -7.65 -6.59
N ILE A 152 4.79 -7.44 -5.70
CA ILE A 152 5.07 -7.11 -4.30
C ILE A 152 4.40 -8.15 -3.42
N ALA A 153 5.19 -8.82 -2.61
CA ALA A 153 4.73 -9.65 -1.52
C ALA A 153 5.08 -8.96 -0.20
N ARG A 154 4.15 -8.90 0.74
CA ARG A 154 4.38 -8.34 2.07
C ARG A 154 3.99 -9.33 3.14
N ILE A 155 4.80 -9.42 4.19
CA ILE A 155 4.45 -10.06 5.45
C ILE A 155 4.56 -9.02 6.56
N ALA A 156 3.57 -8.96 7.45
CA ALA A 156 3.57 -8.03 8.56
C ALA A 156 2.99 -8.65 9.83
N TYR A 157 3.68 -8.44 10.94
CA TYR A 157 3.16 -8.74 12.27
C TYR A 157 2.60 -7.47 12.90
N GLY A 158 1.37 -7.56 13.39
CA GLY A 158 0.67 -6.47 14.07
C GLY A 158 0.43 -6.78 15.54
N TYR A 159 0.71 -5.80 16.40
CA TYR A 159 0.40 -5.87 17.83
C TYR A 159 -0.54 -4.73 18.22
N ALA A 160 -1.74 -5.08 18.71
CA ALA A 160 -2.73 -4.13 19.20
C ALA A 160 -2.37 -3.67 20.62
N PHE A 161 -1.90 -2.45 20.78
CA PHE A 161 -1.76 -1.83 22.11
C PHE A 161 -3.13 -1.37 22.65
N LEU A 162 -4.06 -1.06 21.76
CA LEU A 162 -5.45 -0.72 22.05
C LEU A 162 -6.37 -1.77 21.41
N SER A 163 -7.20 -2.42 22.21
CA SER A 163 -8.14 -3.43 21.73
C SER A 163 -9.43 -3.32 22.55
N LYS A 164 -10.46 -2.78 21.92
CA LYS A 164 -11.80 -2.53 22.45
C LYS A 164 -12.85 -3.06 21.46
N PRO A 165 -14.10 -3.27 21.87
CA PRO A 165 -15.13 -3.83 20.99
C PRO A 165 -15.36 -3.05 19.69
N LYS A 166 -15.22 -1.72 19.73
CA LYS A 166 -15.50 -0.84 18.57
C LYS A 166 -14.25 -0.35 17.85
N TYR A 167 -13.07 -0.50 18.43
CA TYR A 167 -11.83 -0.02 17.82
C TYR A 167 -10.62 -0.77 18.33
N GLU A 168 -9.70 -0.96 17.41
CA GLU A 168 -8.38 -1.48 17.67
C GLU A 168 -7.35 -0.53 17.05
N ALA A 169 -6.21 -0.40 17.71
CA ALA A 169 -5.06 0.28 17.13
C ALA A 169 -3.77 -0.40 17.60
N GLY A 170 -2.76 -0.38 16.76
CA GLY A 170 -1.54 -1.11 17.04
C GLY A 170 -0.37 -0.65 16.20
N LEU A 171 0.75 -1.32 16.46
CA LEU A 171 1.99 -1.21 15.70
C LEU A 171 2.07 -2.35 14.70
N LEU A 172 2.74 -2.08 13.59
CA LEU A 172 3.12 -3.06 12.57
C LEU A 172 4.64 -3.11 12.46
N ILE A 173 5.17 -4.30 12.29
CA ILE A 173 6.51 -4.55 11.79
C ILE A 173 6.42 -5.55 10.66
N GLY A 174 7.01 -5.25 9.52
CA GLY A 174 6.88 -6.08 8.33
C GLY A 174 8.03 -5.93 7.36
N ALA A 175 7.86 -6.57 6.23
CA ALA A 175 8.75 -6.41 5.09
C ALA A 175 7.97 -6.58 3.79
N HIS A 176 8.19 -5.66 2.86
CA HIS A 176 7.84 -5.81 1.46
C HIS A 176 9.00 -6.49 0.74
N VAL A 177 8.70 -7.47 -0.08
CA VAL A 177 9.66 -8.01 -1.05
C VAL A 177 9.18 -7.59 -2.41
N LEU A 178 9.96 -6.72 -3.03
CA LEU A 178 9.72 -6.20 -4.36
C LEU A 178 10.49 -7.06 -5.37
N PHE A 179 9.80 -7.55 -6.38
CA PHE A 179 10.36 -8.16 -7.58
C PHE A 179 10.03 -7.23 -8.74
N ALA A 180 11.02 -6.69 -9.41
CA ALA A 180 10.84 -5.80 -10.55
C ALA A 180 11.66 -6.27 -11.73
N ASP A 181 11.05 -6.24 -12.90
CA ASP A 181 11.66 -6.52 -14.20
C ASP A 181 11.32 -5.38 -15.15
N LEU A 182 12.34 -4.75 -15.70
CA LEU A 182 12.23 -3.75 -16.74
C LEU A 182 13.01 -4.21 -17.98
N GLY A 183 12.31 -4.37 -19.09
CA GLY A 183 12.90 -4.66 -20.40
C GLY A 183 12.78 -3.46 -21.33
N LEU A 184 13.84 -3.21 -22.10
CA LEU A 184 13.85 -2.23 -23.18
C LEU A 184 14.38 -2.90 -24.44
N ARG A 185 13.62 -2.82 -25.52
CA ARG A 185 13.93 -3.44 -26.80
C ARG A 185 13.82 -2.40 -27.92
N LEU A 186 14.83 -2.39 -28.79
CA LEU A 186 14.79 -1.63 -30.03
C LEU A 186 13.95 -2.37 -31.07
N ASP A 187 12.91 -1.73 -31.58
CA ASP A 187 12.09 -2.26 -32.67
C ASP A 187 12.80 -2.02 -34.00
N ALA A 188 13.40 -3.07 -34.59
CA ALA A 188 14.12 -2.97 -35.81
C ALA A 188 13.21 -2.83 -37.03
N ASN A 189 13.09 -1.61 -37.60
CA ASN A 189 12.39 -1.41 -38.85
C ASN A 189 13.36 -1.37 -40.07
N GLN A 190 14.67 -1.23 -39.94
CA GLN A 190 15.57 -1.10 -41.09
C GLN A 190 17.05 -1.54 -40.87
N ALA A 191 17.48 -2.01 -39.74
CA ALA A 191 18.85 -2.48 -39.57
C ALA A 191 18.88 -3.74 -38.69
N SER A 192 19.73 -4.68 -39.03
CA SER A 192 19.96 -5.98 -38.40
C SER A 192 20.52 -5.92 -36.95
N LEU A 193 20.19 -4.91 -36.19
CA LEU A 193 20.63 -4.70 -34.80
C LEU A 193 19.41 -4.71 -33.91
N GLU A 194 19.10 -5.87 -33.36
CA GLU A 194 18.10 -6.04 -32.30
C GLU A 194 18.84 -5.95 -30.97
N TYR A 195 18.64 -4.86 -30.23
CA TYR A 195 19.11 -4.72 -28.85
C TYR A 195 18.00 -5.05 -27.90
N HIS A 196 18.30 -5.84 -26.89
CA HIS A 196 17.41 -6.13 -25.79
C HIS A 196 18.19 -6.04 -24.48
N ASP A 197 17.88 -5.06 -23.68
CA ASP A 197 18.40 -4.93 -22.33
C ASP A 197 17.29 -5.22 -21.32
N SER A 198 17.59 -5.96 -20.29
CA SER A 198 16.69 -6.20 -19.16
C SER A 198 17.40 -5.88 -17.86
N PHE A 199 16.64 -5.27 -16.96
CA PHE A 199 17.06 -4.99 -15.60
C PHE A 199 16.06 -5.62 -14.65
N ASN A 200 16.51 -6.62 -13.92
CA ASN A 200 15.69 -7.26 -12.89
C ASN A 200 16.38 -7.15 -11.52
N PHE A 201 15.57 -6.95 -10.50
CA PHE A 201 16.08 -6.93 -9.15
C PHE A 201 15.04 -7.36 -8.14
N THR A 202 15.52 -7.85 -7.02
CA THR A 202 14.71 -8.17 -5.85
C THR A 202 15.19 -7.34 -4.66
N ALA A 203 14.29 -6.59 -4.06
CA ALA A 203 14.60 -5.75 -2.89
C ALA A 203 13.70 -6.11 -1.71
N PRO A 204 14.25 -6.65 -0.63
CA PRO A 204 13.55 -6.72 0.65
C PRO A 204 13.57 -5.34 1.31
N LEU A 205 12.39 -4.80 1.58
CA LEU A 205 12.19 -3.48 2.19
C LEU A 205 11.45 -3.67 3.52
N PRO A 206 12.15 -3.74 4.65
CA PRO A 206 11.50 -3.78 5.95
C PRO A 206 10.70 -2.51 6.18
N ASP A 207 9.65 -2.60 6.96
CA ASP A 207 8.81 -1.46 7.33
C ASP A 207 8.33 -1.54 8.78
N ILE A 208 8.08 -0.38 9.36
CA ILE A 208 7.37 -0.22 10.61
C ILE A 208 6.19 0.70 10.40
N GLY A 209 5.12 0.48 11.12
CA GLY A 209 3.91 1.27 10.91
C GLY A 209 2.94 1.23 12.07
N ILE A 210 1.85 1.91 11.83
CA ILE A 210 0.68 1.94 12.70
C ILE A 210 -0.55 1.48 11.92
N TRP A 211 -1.49 0.91 12.62
CA TRP A 211 -2.78 0.54 12.04
C TRP A 211 -3.91 0.82 13.02
N GLY A 212 -5.11 1.00 12.47
CA GLY A 212 -6.34 1.12 13.22
C GLY A 212 -7.51 0.48 12.48
N GLU A 213 -8.42 -0.11 13.25
CA GLU A 213 -9.67 -0.68 12.76
C GLU A 213 -10.81 -0.15 13.66
N PHE A 214 -11.84 0.45 13.04
CA PHE A 214 -12.92 1.12 13.74
C PHE A 214 -14.26 0.59 13.26
N VAL A 215 -15.15 0.26 14.18
CA VAL A 215 -16.53 -0.14 13.89
C VAL A 215 -17.41 1.10 13.91
N LEU A 216 -17.94 1.47 12.75
CA LEU A 216 -18.79 2.66 12.56
C LEU A 216 -20.30 2.34 12.70
N GLY A 217 -20.64 1.15 13.15
CA GLY A 217 -22.01 0.68 13.31
C GLY A 217 -22.14 -0.82 13.08
N LYS A 218 -23.36 -1.32 12.90
CA LYS A 218 -23.60 -2.77 12.78
C LYS A 218 -22.98 -3.39 11.53
N ARG A 219 -22.77 -2.62 10.45
CA ARG A 219 -22.30 -3.13 9.15
C ARG A 219 -21.09 -2.40 8.57
N PHE A 220 -20.70 -1.26 9.14
CA PHE A 220 -19.61 -0.46 8.62
C PHE A 220 -18.37 -0.58 9.48
N GLY A 221 -17.23 -0.68 8.84
CA GLY A 221 -15.92 -0.63 9.45
C GLY A 221 -15.00 0.30 8.66
N LEU A 222 -14.03 0.88 9.35
CA LEU A 222 -12.97 1.68 8.77
C LEU A 222 -11.65 1.04 9.15
N TYR A 223 -10.80 0.78 8.17
CA TYR A 223 -9.44 0.33 8.38
C TYR A 223 -8.44 1.35 7.84
N VAL A 224 -7.43 1.65 8.61
CA VAL A 224 -6.35 2.56 8.24
C VAL A 224 -5.00 1.93 8.59
N ASN A 225 -4.00 2.12 7.75
CA ASN A 225 -2.61 1.87 8.10
C ASN A 225 -1.68 2.88 7.44
N ALA A 226 -0.52 3.07 8.06
CA ALA A 226 0.58 3.84 7.48
C ALA A 226 1.89 3.21 7.92
N ASN A 227 2.80 3.01 6.98
CA ASN A 227 4.09 2.39 7.20
C ASN A 227 5.20 3.25 6.60
N TYR A 228 6.35 3.23 7.25
CA TYR A 228 7.54 3.94 6.83
C TYR A 228 8.78 3.20 7.25
N LEU A 229 9.79 3.18 6.39
CA LEU A 229 11.17 2.96 6.77
C LEU A 229 12.11 3.62 5.78
N ALA A 230 13.25 4.07 6.29
CA ALA A 230 14.43 4.41 5.50
C ALA A 230 15.60 3.62 6.10
N VAL A 231 16.27 2.84 5.28
CA VAL A 231 17.36 1.97 5.70
C VAL A 231 18.47 1.98 4.66
N LYS A 232 19.70 2.01 5.16
CA LYS A 232 20.90 1.84 4.34
C LYS A 232 21.63 0.61 4.82
N ILE A 233 21.76 -0.37 3.94
CA ILE A 233 22.47 -1.64 4.19
C ILE A 233 23.48 -1.82 3.07
N ASP A 234 24.75 -1.78 3.42
CA ASP A 234 25.86 -1.86 2.46
C ASP A 234 25.71 -0.87 1.28
N ASN A 235 25.56 -1.40 0.09
CA ASN A 235 25.45 -0.66 -1.18
C ASN A 235 23.99 -0.42 -1.60
N ILE A 236 23.03 -0.64 -0.71
CA ILE A 236 21.60 -0.43 -0.98
C ILE A 236 21.07 0.62 0.00
N ASP A 237 20.58 1.73 -0.53
CA ASP A 237 19.84 2.75 0.20
C ASP A 237 18.37 2.66 -0.20
N GLY A 238 17.52 2.24 0.74
CA GLY A 238 16.11 1.99 0.53
C GLY A 238 15.22 2.86 1.40
N ARG A 239 14.17 3.41 0.80
CA ARG A 239 13.10 4.11 1.51
C ARG A 239 11.75 3.67 1.01
N ILE A 240 10.83 3.41 1.93
CA ILE A 240 9.44 3.06 1.63
C ILE A 240 8.49 3.87 2.49
N VAL A 241 7.40 4.32 1.88
CA VAL A 241 6.23 4.92 2.53
C VAL A 241 5.00 4.25 1.94
N SER A 242 4.13 3.68 2.75
CA SER A 242 2.85 3.16 2.30
C SER A 242 1.71 3.56 3.23
N TYR A 243 0.52 3.67 2.67
CA TYR A 243 -0.69 3.98 3.41
C TYR A 243 -1.91 3.31 2.77
N ASN A 244 -2.89 3.03 3.60
CA ASN A 244 -4.19 2.53 3.18
C ASN A 244 -5.30 3.13 4.05
N LEU A 245 -6.39 3.51 3.39
CA LEU A 245 -7.64 3.91 4.01
C LEU A 245 -8.75 3.10 3.33
N SER A 246 -9.49 2.31 4.10
CA SER A 246 -10.51 1.41 3.56
C SER A 246 -11.79 1.44 4.39
N LEU A 247 -12.91 1.66 3.71
CA LEU A 247 -14.25 1.53 4.26
C LEU A 247 -14.78 0.14 3.92
N LEU A 248 -15.19 -0.60 4.95
CA LEU A 248 -15.72 -1.95 4.84
C LEU A 248 -17.23 -1.90 5.07
N TYR A 249 -17.99 -2.58 4.23
CA TYR A 249 -19.42 -2.78 4.39
C TYR A 249 -19.72 -4.28 4.48
N ASN A 250 -20.19 -4.72 5.64
CA ASN A 250 -20.59 -6.12 5.83
C ASN A 250 -21.95 -6.37 5.16
N VAL A 251 -21.90 -7.07 4.03
CA VAL A 251 -23.08 -7.39 3.22
C VAL A 251 -23.87 -8.54 3.84
N TYR A 252 -23.17 -9.60 4.23
CA TYR A 252 -23.78 -10.82 4.74
C TYR A 252 -22.81 -11.55 5.67
N GLN A 253 -23.25 -11.90 6.86
CA GLN A 253 -22.52 -12.65 7.90
C GLN A 253 -20.98 -12.50 7.87
N ASN A 254 -20.33 -13.22 6.95
CA ASN A 254 -18.88 -13.32 6.82
C ASN A 254 -18.32 -12.59 5.59
N LEU A 255 -19.19 -12.01 4.75
CA LEU A 255 -18.80 -11.36 3.50
C LEU A 255 -18.93 -9.85 3.62
N SER A 256 -17.85 -9.14 3.33
CA SER A 256 -17.81 -7.69 3.28
C SER A 256 -17.31 -7.21 1.92
N ILE A 257 -17.80 -6.05 1.50
CA ILE A 257 -17.23 -5.28 0.37
C ILE A 257 -16.39 -4.17 0.98
N THR A 258 -15.24 -3.95 0.37
CA THR A 258 -14.29 -2.92 0.79
C THR A 258 -14.09 -1.95 -0.35
N ALA A 259 -14.23 -0.66 -0.09
CA ALA A 259 -13.81 0.42 -0.97
C ALA A 259 -12.73 1.22 -0.25
N GLY A 260 -11.62 1.47 -0.93
CA GLY A 260 -10.48 2.10 -0.28
C GLY A 260 -9.65 2.97 -1.22
N TYR A 261 -8.64 3.57 -0.64
CA TYR A 261 -7.58 4.29 -1.32
C TYR A 261 -6.25 3.90 -0.72
N THR A 262 -5.35 3.42 -1.56
CA THR A 262 -4.02 2.98 -1.12
C THR A 262 -2.94 3.67 -1.93
N GLY A 263 -1.77 3.79 -1.32
CA GLY A 263 -0.60 4.31 -1.99
C GLY A 263 0.68 3.75 -1.40
N LEU A 264 1.68 3.68 -2.26
CA LEU A 264 3.04 3.28 -1.92
C LEU A 264 4.01 4.14 -2.73
N ASN A 265 5.07 4.59 -2.07
CA ASN A 265 6.22 5.19 -2.71
C ASN A 265 7.48 4.55 -2.15
N PHE A 266 8.34 4.10 -3.03
CA PHE A 266 9.65 3.64 -2.64
C PHE A 266 10.74 4.22 -3.55
N LYS A 267 11.94 4.26 -3.02
CA LYS A 267 13.16 4.55 -3.74
C LYS A 267 14.22 3.56 -3.29
N VAL A 268 14.90 2.94 -4.22
CA VAL A 268 16.04 2.07 -3.97
C VAL A 268 17.18 2.54 -4.84
N ASP A 269 18.27 2.93 -4.21
CA ASP A 269 19.54 3.26 -4.86
C ASP A 269 20.50 2.08 -4.67
N THR A 270 21.23 1.70 -5.71
CA THR A 270 22.23 0.64 -5.65
C THR A 270 23.55 1.11 -6.26
N THR A 271 24.66 0.76 -5.61
CA THR A 271 26.03 1.09 -6.04
C THR A 271 26.91 -0.16 -6.11
N ARG A 272 26.38 -1.26 -6.68
CA ARG A 272 27.14 -2.51 -6.84
C ARG A 272 28.13 -2.41 -8.00
N GLU A 273 29.22 -3.21 -7.97
CA GLU A 273 30.32 -3.19 -8.95
C GLU A 273 29.90 -3.34 -10.40
N HIS A 274 28.77 -3.96 -10.69
CA HIS A 274 28.24 -4.17 -12.05
C HIS A 274 26.87 -3.52 -12.28
N LEU A 275 26.37 -2.72 -11.32
CA LEU A 275 25.05 -2.15 -11.39
C LEU A 275 24.96 -0.90 -10.53
N ASN A 276 25.09 0.25 -11.15
CA ASN A 276 24.85 1.55 -10.53
C ASN A 276 23.53 2.11 -11.04
N GLY A 277 22.66 2.54 -10.16
CA GLY A 277 21.42 3.16 -10.56
C GLY A 277 20.41 3.26 -9.43
N PHE A 278 19.23 3.71 -9.77
CA PHE A 278 18.12 3.76 -8.83
C PHE A 278 16.81 3.35 -9.52
N LEU A 279 15.88 2.87 -8.71
CA LEU A 279 14.47 2.80 -9.05
C LEU A 279 13.67 3.60 -8.02
N LYS A 280 12.90 4.56 -8.50
CA LYS A 280 11.91 5.29 -7.74
C LYS A 280 10.57 5.06 -8.37
N TRP A 281 9.69 4.42 -7.64
CA TRP A 281 8.34 4.15 -8.10
C TRP A 281 7.33 4.52 -7.02
N GLY A 282 6.29 5.20 -7.46
CA GLY A 282 5.15 5.51 -6.65
C GLY A 282 3.86 5.17 -7.37
N TYR A 283 2.91 4.68 -6.60
CA TYR A 283 1.54 4.53 -7.06
C TYR A 283 0.57 4.96 -5.97
N ASN A 284 -0.59 5.40 -6.38
CA ASN A 284 -1.73 5.61 -5.49
C ASN A 284 -3.03 5.48 -6.29
N GLY A 285 -4.10 5.06 -5.64
CA GLY A 285 -5.38 4.94 -6.32
C GLY A 285 -6.47 4.24 -5.52
N PRO A 286 -7.69 4.23 -6.06
CA PRO A 286 -8.82 3.56 -5.45
C PRO A 286 -8.71 2.04 -5.56
N THR A 287 -9.28 1.37 -4.55
CA THR A 287 -9.40 -0.08 -4.47
C THR A 287 -10.85 -0.48 -4.27
N ILE A 288 -11.24 -1.62 -4.84
CA ILE A 288 -12.49 -2.28 -4.54
C ILE A 288 -12.23 -3.77 -4.35
N ALA A 289 -12.72 -4.34 -3.26
CA ALA A 289 -12.42 -5.73 -2.92
C ALA A 289 -13.58 -6.40 -2.19
N ALA A 290 -13.58 -7.74 -2.21
CA ALA A 290 -14.42 -8.57 -1.37
C ALA A 290 -13.56 -9.21 -0.29
N THR A 291 -14.04 -9.20 0.95
CA THR A 291 -13.39 -9.82 2.11
C THR A 291 -14.28 -10.91 2.68
N TYR A 292 -13.76 -12.11 2.78
CA TYR A 292 -14.41 -13.23 3.45
C TYR A 292 -13.71 -13.50 4.78
N SER A 293 -14.48 -13.45 5.88
CA SER A 293 -14.00 -13.63 7.24
C SER A 293 -14.48 -14.99 7.78
N PHE A 294 -13.58 -15.81 8.33
CA PHE A 294 -13.93 -17.16 8.79
C PHE A 294 -13.14 -17.60 10.04
N GLY A 295 -13.43 -18.79 10.52
CA GLY A 295 -12.87 -19.32 11.76
C GLY A 295 -13.58 -18.79 13.01
N ASN A 296 -13.07 -19.14 14.18
CA ASN A 296 -13.67 -18.76 15.45
C ASN A 296 -13.50 -17.25 15.70
N HIS A 297 -14.46 -16.65 16.39
CA HIS A 297 -14.31 -15.29 16.89
C HIS A 297 -13.24 -15.22 17.99
N VAL A 298 -12.49 -14.15 17.99
CA VAL A 298 -11.51 -13.85 19.03
C VAL A 298 -12.04 -12.70 19.88
N LYS A 299 -12.19 -12.92 21.18
CA LYS A 299 -12.63 -11.85 22.11
C LYS A 299 -11.62 -10.70 22.08
N LEU A 300 -12.09 -9.49 21.77
CA LEU A 300 -11.25 -8.28 21.66
C LEU A 300 -10.98 -7.63 23.01
N TYR A 301 -11.71 -7.98 24.07
CA TYR A 301 -11.56 -7.42 25.41
C TYR A 301 -11.61 -8.53 26.47
N LYS A 302 -11.01 -8.25 27.62
CA LYS A 302 -11.22 -9.01 28.85
C LYS A 302 -12.23 -8.24 29.70
N HIS A 303 -13.18 -8.99 30.28
CA HIS A 303 -14.00 -8.47 31.36
C HIS A 303 -13.13 -8.19 32.59
#